data_a3f0e17dcd92e3b9b4b725c10ae4f643
#
_entry.id   a3f0e17dcd92e3b9b4b725c10ae4f643
#
_cell.length_a   1.000
_cell.length_b   1.000
_cell.length_c   1.000
_cell.angle_alpha   90.00
_cell.angle_beta   90.00
_cell.angle_gamma   90.00
#
_symmetry.space_group_name_H-M   'P 1'
#
loop_
_entity.id
_entity.type
_entity.pdbx_description
1 polymer ?
#
loop_
_entity_poly.entity_id
_entity_poly.type
_entity_poly.pdbx_seq_one_letter_code
_entity_poly.pdbx_strand_id
1 'polypeptide(L)'
;KEFEMKLSKGSRTAAHHVRNNFEQNSRLWHLAAAAMATVDPEFADKFTGLAVTRGFRGSPHIDTTNIAPFYGLAIGDFADGTGGIQVELDPMTVAEVNTKNRLGKVDGRFPHWVAPYDEQRER
;
A
#
# COMPACT_ATOMS: atom_id res chain seq x y z
N LYS A 1 1.97 18.08 -1.66
CA LYS A 1 1.84 17.56 -3.03
C LYS A 1 1.91 16.05 -2.98
N GLU A 2 0.92 15.39 -3.55
CA GLU A 2 0.90 13.92 -3.65
C GLU A 2 2.07 13.40 -4.49
N PHE A 3 2.64 12.29 -4.06
CA PHE A 3 3.65 11.55 -4.79
C PHE A 3 3.28 10.07 -4.83
N GLU A 4 3.46 9.44 -5.97
CA GLU A 4 3.31 8.00 -6.14
C GLU A 4 4.43 7.43 -7.01
N MET A 5 5.00 6.31 -6.58
CA MET A 5 5.98 5.54 -7.35
C MET A 5 5.60 4.05 -7.27
N LYS A 6 5.51 3.40 -8.41
CA LYS A 6 5.25 1.96 -8.49
C LYS A 6 6.49 1.21 -8.93
N LEU A 7 6.78 0.11 -8.24
CA LEU A 7 7.84 -0.84 -8.57
C LEU A 7 7.20 -2.21 -8.87
N SER A 8 7.76 -2.93 -9.84
CA SER A 8 7.32 -4.29 -10.14
C SER A 8 8.53 -5.17 -10.45
N LYS A 9 8.57 -6.34 -9.81
CA LYS A 9 9.62 -7.34 -10.00
C LYS A 9 9.10 -8.46 -10.89
N GLY A 10 9.81 -8.74 -11.98
CA GLY A 10 9.56 -9.92 -12.81
C GLY A 10 8.31 -9.89 -13.70
N SER A 11 7.56 -8.79 -13.72
CA SER A 11 6.40 -8.67 -14.61
C SER A 11 6.83 -8.31 -16.03
N ARG A 12 6.54 -9.17 -17.00
CA ARG A 12 6.79 -8.90 -18.42
C ARG A 12 5.83 -7.85 -18.99
N THR A 13 4.68 -7.69 -18.36
CA THR A 13 3.61 -6.77 -18.79
C THR A 13 3.69 -5.40 -18.11
N ALA A 14 4.54 -5.26 -17.10
CA ALA A 14 4.73 -3.98 -16.43
C ALA A 14 5.30 -2.93 -17.41
N ALA A 15 4.79 -1.72 -17.31
CA ALA A 15 5.29 -0.59 -18.08
C ALA A 15 6.79 -0.37 -17.84
N HIS A 16 7.51 0.09 -18.86
CA HIS A 16 8.96 0.27 -18.83
C HIS A 16 9.43 1.12 -17.63
N HIS A 17 8.72 2.22 -17.33
CA HIS A 17 9.06 3.08 -16.20
C HIS A 17 8.95 2.37 -14.83
N VAL A 18 7.99 1.44 -14.67
CA VAL A 18 7.82 0.67 -13.43
C VAL A 18 8.98 -0.30 -13.22
N ARG A 19 9.48 -0.92 -14.29
CA ARG A 19 10.68 -1.77 -14.25
C ARG A 19 11.93 -0.96 -13.92
N ASN A 20 12.11 0.19 -14.56
CA ASN A 20 13.22 1.10 -14.24
C ASN A 20 13.19 1.57 -12.79
N ASN A 21 12.02 1.87 -12.24
CA ASN A 21 11.87 2.22 -10.83
C ASN A 21 12.36 1.08 -9.93
N PHE A 22 12.07 -0.17 -10.27
CA PHE A 22 12.58 -1.32 -9.52
C PHE A 22 14.11 -1.38 -9.53
N GLU A 23 14.73 -1.24 -10.70
CA GLU A 23 16.19 -1.28 -10.85
C GLU A 23 16.88 -0.17 -10.05
N GLN A 24 16.34 1.04 -10.11
CA GLN A 24 16.88 2.21 -9.40
C GLN A 24 16.61 2.20 -7.89
N ASN A 25 15.59 1.49 -7.43
CA ASN A 25 15.14 1.48 -6.04
C ASN A 25 15.11 0.06 -5.45
N SER A 26 16.00 -0.81 -5.88
CA SER A 26 16.04 -2.21 -5.42
C SER A 26 16.21 -2.35 -3.91
N ARG A 27 16.94 -1.42 -3.27
CA ARG A 27 17.08 -1.39 -1.81
C ARG A 27 15.73 -1.20 -1.10
N LEU A 28 14.87 -0.32 -1.62
CA LEU A 28 13.54 -0.10 -1.07
C LEU A 28 12.69 -1.37 -1.17
N TRP A 29 12.77 -2.07 -2.30
CA TRP A 29 12.12 -3.37 -2.47
C TRP A 29 12.57 -4.39 -1.41
N HIS A 30 13.88 -4.52 -1.22
CA HIS A 30 14.43 -5.47 -0.25
C HIS A 30 14.06 -5.11 1.19
N LEU A 31 14.01 -3.82 1.54
CA LEU A 31 13.54 -3.37 2.85
C LEU A 31 12.06 -3.69 3.06
N ALA A 32 11.22 -3.46 2.06
CA ALA A 32 9.80 -3.81 2.11
C ALA A 32 9.60 -5.32 2.26
N ALA A 33 10.33 -6.12 1.49
CA ALA A 33 10.29 -7.58 1.58
C ALA A 33 10.76 -8.09 2.96
N ALA A 34 11.82 -7.51 3.52
CA ALA A 34 12.31 -7.86 4.84
C ALA A 34 11.29 -7.52 5.94
N ALA A 35 10.68 -6.33 5.89
CA ALA A 35 9.60 -5.95 6.81
C ALA A 35 8.41 -6.90 6.68
N MET A 36 8.00 -7.24 5.45
CA MET A 36 6.90 -8.14 5.18
C MET A 36 7.16 -9.55 5.70
N ALA A 37 8.39 -10.06 5.56
CA ALA A 37 8.78 -11.38 6.03
C ALA A 37 8.67 -11.56 7.55
N THR A 38 8.68 -10.48 8.33
CA THR A 38 8.46 -10.54 9.79
C THR A 38 7.01 -10.85 10.17
N VAL A 39 6.07 -10.61 9.25
CA VAL A 39 4.62 -10.77 9.49
C VAL A 39 4.04 -11.91 8.65
N ASP A 40 4.39 -11.97 7.37
CA ASP A 40 3.90 -12.96 6.42
C ASP A 40 5.02 -13.33 5.44
N PRO A 41 5.87 -14.32 5.79
CA PRO A 41 6.99 -14.74 4.94
C PRO A 41 6.53 -15.28 3.58
N GLU A 42 5.38 -15.94 3.53
CA GLU A 42 4.85 -16.48 2.28
C GLU A 42 4.44 -15.36 1.31
N PHE A 43 3.80 -14.30 1.82
CA PHE A 43 3.49 -13.13 1.01
C PHE A 43 4.75 -12.39 0.57
N ALA A 44 5.75 -12.28 1.46
CA ALA A 44 7.03 -11.63 1.15
C ALA A 44 7.75 -12.27 -0.05
N ASP A 45 7.60 -13.57 -0.24
CA ASP A 45 8.18 -14.30 -1.38
C ASP A 45 7.36 -14.15 -2.68
N LYS A 46 6.08 -13.82 -2.57
CA LYS A 46 5.13 -13.87 -3.69
C LYS A 46 4.74 -12.52 -4.27
N PHE A 47 4.84 -11.42 -3.50
CA PHE A 47 4.38 -10.14 -3.99
C PHE A 47 5.21 -9.66 -5.19
N THR A 48 4.54 -9.10 -6.18
CA THR A 48 5.14 -8.68 -7.45
C THR A 48 5.09 -7.17 -7.67
N GLY A 49 4.41 -6.44 -6.81
CA GLY A 49 4.27 -4.99 -6.91
C GLY A 49 4.43 -4.29 -5.57
N LEU A 50 5.07 -3.13 -5.58
CA LEU A 50 5.19 -2.21 -4.46
C LEU A 50 4.80 -0.81 -4.93
N ALA A 51 3.80 -0.21 -4.29
CA ALA A 51 3.46 1.18 -4.46
C ALA A 51 3.97 1.98 -3.25
N VAL A 52 4.69 3.05 -3.52
CA VAL A 52 5.17 3.99 -2.51
C VAL A 52 4.52 5.33 -2.76
N THR A 53 3.86 5.86 -1.76
CA THR A 53 3.12 7.12 -1.85
C THR A 53 3.55 8.08 -0.74
N ARG A 54 3.38 9.37 -0.97
CA ARG A 54 3.56 10.41 0.05
C ARG A 54 2.45 11.43 -0.09
N GLY A 55 1.82 11.78 1.04
CA GLY A 55 0.71 12.73 1.06
C GLY A 55 -0.50 12.25 0.25
N PHE A 56 -0.62 10.94 0.06
CA PHE A 56 -1.66 10.32 -0.76
C PHE A 56 -2.97 10.27 0.00
N ARG A 57 -4.05 10.70 -0.64
CA ARG A 57 -5.40 10.68 -0.07
C ARG A 57 -6.25 9.57 -0.68
N GLY A 58 -6.14 9.35 -1.97
CA GLY A 58 -6.91 8.35 -2.69
C GLY A 58 -8.43 8.53 -2.56
N SER A 59 -9.14 8.54 -3.66
CA SER A 59 -10.60 8.43 -3.66
C SER A 59 -11.03 6.97 -3.51
N PRO A 60 -12.26 6.68 -3.07
CA PRO A 60 -12.78 5.32 -3.06
C PRO A 60 -12.64 4.64 -4.43
N HIS A 61 -12.02 3.47 -4.47
CA HIS A 61 -11.78 2.70 -5.68
C HIS A 61 -11.63 1.21 -5.37
N ILE A 62 -11.67 0.38 -6.40
CA ILE A 62 -11.32 -1.04 -6.35
C ILE A 62 -10.07 -1.28 -7.19
N ASP A 63 -9.22 -2.19 -6.75
CA ASP A 63 -8.05 -2.62 -7.51
C ASP A 63 -8.45 -3.69 -8.52
N THR A 64 -8.36 -3.37 -9.79
CA THR A 64 -8.78 -4.28 -10.87
C THR A 64 -7.74 -5.33 -11.24
N THR A 65 -6.51 -5.15 -10.80
CA THR A 65 -5.38 -6.05 -11.11
C THR A 65 -4.95 -6.94 -9.96
N ASN A 66 -5.45 -6.71 -8.76
CA ASN A 66 -5.13 -7.52 -7.60
C ASN A 66 -5.89 -8.86 -7.64
N ILE A 67 -5.16 -9.96 -7.52
CA ILE A 67 -5.71 -11.32 -7.45
C ILE A 67 -5.91 -11.82 -6.01
N ALA A 68 -5.37 -11.09 -5.04
CA ALA A 68 -5.39 -11.42 -3.62
C ALA A 68 -5.32 -10.14 -2.78
N PRO A 69 -5.58 -10.21 -1.46
CA PRO A 69 -5.34 -9.10 -0.55
C PRO A 69 -3.90 -8.57 -0.65
N PHE A 70 -3.73 -7.28 -0.36
CA PHE A 70 -2.43 -6.62 -0.25
C PHE A 70 -2.15 -6.18 1.20
N TYR A 71 -0.92 -5.77 1.47
CA TYR A 71 -0.55 -5.16 2.74
C TYR A 71 -0.22 -3.68 2.56
N GLY A 72 -0.75 -2.86 3.48
CA GLY A 72 -0.40 -1.45 3.60
C GLY A 72 0.41 -1.18 4.85
N LEU A 73 1.37 -0.28 4.75
CA LEU A 73 2.17 0.28 5.86
C LEU A 73 2.24 1.79 5.68
N ALA A 74 1.92 2.55 6.69
CA ALA A 74 2.09 3.99 6.69
C ALA A 74 3.07 4.42 7.78
N ILE A 75 4.00 5.29 7.41
CA ILE A 75 5.05 5.85 8.27
C ILE A 75 4.97 7.36 8.21
N GLY A 76 5.13 8.03 9.33
CA GLY A 76 5.10 9.48 9.39
C GLY A 76 4.76 10.02 10.77
N ASP A 77 4.55 11.33 10.85
CA ASP A 77 4.25 12.04 12.10
C ASP A 77 2.75 12.33 12.31
N PHE A 78 1.88 11.79 11.45
CA PHE A 78 0.42 11.87 11.63
C PHE A 78 -0.03 11.07 12.87
N ALA A 79 -1.18 11.43 13.44
CA ALA A 79 -1.69 10.80 14.66
C ALA A 79 -2.03 9.32 14.47
N ASP A 80 -1.72 8.48 15.47
CA ASP A 80 -2.16 7.07 15.49
C ASP A 80 -3.70 7.01 15.52
N GLY A 81 -4.26 6.00 14.88
CA GLY A 81 -5.72 5.89 14.70
C GLY A 81 -6.31 6.81 13.63
N THR A 82 -5.47 7.51 12.86
CA THR A 82 -5.89 8.29 11.68
C THR A 82 -5.15 7.78 10.43
N GLY A 83 -5.65 8.15 9.24
CA GLY A 83 -4.95 7.80 7.98
C GLY A 83 -4.82 6.31 7.70
N GLY A 84 -5.63 5.46 8.34
CA GLY A 84 -5.73 4.05 8.01
C GLY A 84 -6.34 3.81 6.63
N ILE A 85 -6.61 2.56 6.30
CA ILE A 85 -7.32 2.20 5.08
C ILE A 85 -8.76 1.83 5.44
N GLN A 86 -9.72 2.58 4.92
CA GLN A 86 -11.13 2.27 5.03
C GLN A 86 -11.55 1.34 3.91
N VAL A 87 -12.35 0.32 4.26
CA VAL A 87 -12.84 -0.71 3.33
C VAL A 87 -14.35 -0.85 3.51
N GLU A 88 -15.10 -0.70 2.43
CA GLU A 88 -16.53 -0.96 2.40
C GLU A 88 -16.79 -2.46 2.31
N LEU A 89 -17.28 -3.04 3.38
CA LEU A 89 -17.58 -4.48 3.46
C LEU A 89 -18.96 -4.80 2.90
N ASP A 90 -19.91 -3.91 3.13
CA ASP A 90 -21.28 -3.94 2.63
C ASP A 90 -21.87 -2.51 2.65
N PRO A 91 -23.09 -2.27 2.13
CA PRO A 91 -23.69 -0.92 2.06
C PRO A 91 -23.85 -0.21 3.41
N MET A 92 -23.73 -0.93 4.52
CA MET A 92 -23.94 -0.40 5.87
C MET A 92 -22.67 -0.40 6.73
N THR A 93 -21.59 -1.06 6.25
CA THR A 93 -20.41 -1.33 7.09
C THR A 93 -19.13 -0.91 6.40
N VAL A 94 -18.40 0.00 7.03
CA VAL A 94 -17.02 0.39 6.66
C VAL A 94 -16.10 -0.04 7.80
N ALA A 95 -15.12 -0.87 7.48
CA ALA A 95 -14.04 -1.20 8.40
C ALA A 95 -12.84 -0.29 8.17
N GLU A 96 -12.08 0.00 9.23
CA GLU A 96 -10.82 0.73 9.12
C GLU A 96 -9.67 -0.14 9.61
N VAL A 97 -8.65 -0.26 8.76
CA VAL A 97 -7.41 -0.98 9.06
C VAL A 97 -6.34 0.04 9.40
N ASN A 98 -5.90 0.05 10.65
CA ASN A 98 -4.82 0.92 11.07
C ASN A 98 -3.48 0.42 10.50
N THR A 99 -2.85 1.25 9.70
CA THR A 99 -1.57 0.95 9.02
C THR A 99 -0.40 1.76 9.56
N LYS A 100 -0.62 2.63 10.57
CA LYS A 100 0.47 3.44 11.12
C LYS A 100 1.49 2.57 11.86
N ASN A 101 2.74 2.56 11.37
CA ASN A 101 3.86 1.78 11.91
C ASN A 101 3.55 0.27 12.03
N ARG A 102 2.59 -0.22 11.27
CA ARG A 102 2.19 -1.63 11.24
C ARG A 102 1.67 -2.06 9.88
N LEU A 103 1.90 -3.29 9.53
CA LEU A 103 1.37 -3.88 8.30
C LEU A 103 -0.11 -4.25 8.51
N GLY A 104 -0.98 -3.68 7.70
CA GLY A 104 -2.40 -3.99 7.67
C GLY A 104 -2.76 -4.74 6.38
N LYS A 105 -3.48 -5.86 6.51
CA LYS A 105 -3.94 -6.65 5.36
C LYS A 105 -5.30 -6.15 4.89
N VAL A 106 -5.41 -5.86 3.60
CA VAL A 106 -6.61 -5.30 2.97
C VAL A 106 -6.93 -6.05 1.69
N ASP A 107 -8.19 -6.36 1.48
CA ASP A 107 -8.65 -6.89 0.20
C ASP A 107 -9.06 -5.73 -0.73
N GLY A 108 -8.19 -5.38 -1.65
CA GLY A 108 -8.39 -4.26 -2.60
C GLY A 108 -9.48 -4.53 -3.65
N ARG A 109 -10.08 -5.70 -3.67
CA ARG A 109 -11.23 -6.00 -4.53
C ARG A 109 -12.54 -5.39 -4.00
N PHE A 110 -12.56 -4.97 -2.73
CA PHE A 110 -13.62 -4.14 -2.16
C PHE A 110 -13.29 -2.66 -2.32
N PRO A 111 -14.31 -1.77 -2.39
CA PRO A 111 -14.07 -0.33 -2.38
C PRO A 111 -13.26 0.07 -1.15
N HIS A 112 -12.16 0.78 -1.36
CA HIS A 112 -11.28 1.21 -0.28
C HIS A 112 -10.67 2.58 -0.57
N TRP A 113 -10.24 3.27 0.50
CA TRP A 113 -9.64 4.60 0.43
C TRP A 113 -8.84 4.88 1.69
N VAL A 114 -8.06 5.95 1.67
CA VAL A 114 -7.33 6.41 2.85
C VAL A 114 -8.28 7.18 3.78
N ALA A 115 -8.33 6.78 5.05
CA ALA A 115 -9.07 7.50 6.08
C ALA A 115 -8.49 8.91 6.29
N PRO A 116 -9.30 9.88 6.73
CA PRO A 116 -8.83 11.23 7.00
C PRO A 116 -7.67 11.26 8.00
N TYR A 117 -6.71 12.15 7.76
CA TYR A 117 -5.60 12.47 8.64
C TYR A 117 -5.24 13.96 8.47
N ASP A 118 -4.41 14.50 9.35
CA ASP A 118 -3.93 15.88 9.24
C ASP A 118 -2.93 15.98 8.07
N GLU A 119 -3.34 16.66 7.00
CA GLU A 119 -2.57 16.80 5.77
C GLU A 119 -1.30 17.67 5.90
N GLN A 120 -1.16 18.36 7.01
CA GLN A 120 0.06 19.09 7.33
C GLN A 120 1.15 18.15 7.87
N ARG A 121 0.79 16.89 8.14
CA ARG A 121 1.70 15.85 8.61
C ARG A 121 2.17 14.94 7.49
N GLU A 122 3.31 14.33 7.70
CA GLU A 122 3.86 13.33 6.78
C GLU A 122 3.11 12.00 6.92
N ARG A 123 2.72 11.45 5.78
CA ARG A 123 2.16 10.10 5.64
C ARG A 123 2.53 9.49 4.29
#